data_3c2c13a86a479ed764c1e7ab0a585538
#
_entry.id   3c2c13a86a479ed764c1e7ab0a585538
#
_cell.length_a   1.000
_cell.length_b   1.000
_cell.length_c   1.000
_cell.angle_alpha   90.00
_cell.angle_beta   90.00
_cell.angle_gamma   90.00
#
_symmetry.space_group_name_H-M   'P 1'
#
loop_
_entity.id
_entity.type
_entity.pdbx_description
1 polymer ?
#
loop_
_entity_poly.entity_id
_entity_poly.type
_entity_poly.pdbx_seq_one_letter_code
_entity_poly.pdbx_strand_id
1 'polypeptide(L)'
;MSSASDLLIVGADGNPLDGPPPVPPALAVLPLRETVPFPDLVIPLAVGQERSLKLLDDVLSADRRFVMVAGRDPGVEAPGPEQLYEIGVIGTIARLMKVPDGSTRLLVQGGQRVRITRWTQREPYLVATIEELPDVVQESDELTALVREVQRTFLEIVESVPYLPEELRLAVANIEDASQLSHLIASALRITPAEKQQLLEQPDVELRLRRLVQLLARELDVISIGTRIQDQVQSELDKG
;
A
#
# COMPACT_ATOMS: atom_id res chain seq x y z
N MET A 1 -2.82 28.41 6.43
CA MET A 1 -2.64 28.64 4.99
C MET A 1 -1.20 28.28 4.67
N SER A 2 -0.94 27.13 4.17
CA SER A 2 0.21 26.86 3.33
C SER A 2 -0.04 25.55 2.62
N SER A 3 -0.20 25.67 1.36
CA SER A 3 -0.43 24.68 0.32
C SER A 3 0.49 23.48 0.47
N ALA A 4 -0.05 22.27 0.30
CA ALA A 4 0.73 21.10 -0.02
C ALA A 4 1.52 21.42 -1.28
N SER A 5 2.81 21.59 -1.13
CA SER A 5 3.71 21.93 -2.23
C SER A 5 3.74 20.77 -3.22
N ASP A 6 3.22 20.99 -4.40
CA ASP A 6 3.51 20.22 -5.59
C ASP A 6 5.03 20.00 -5.67
N LEU A 7 5.48 18.79 -5.44
CA LEU A 7 6.81 18.35 -5.79
C LEU A 7 6.87 18.31 -7.33
N LEU A 8 7.14 19.45 -7.94
CA LEU A 8 7.48 19.54 -9.35
C LEU A 8 8.76 18.72 -9.56
N ILE A 9 8.62 17.55 -10.13
CA ILE A 9 9.78 16.79 -10.65
C ILE A 9 10.24 17.52 -11.90
N VAL A 10 11.42 18.12 -11.83
CA VAL A 10 12.02 18.86 -12.94
C VAL A 10 12.97 17.93 -13.66
N GLY A 11 12.82 17.78 -14.97
CA GLY A 11 13.77 17.05 -15.81
C GLY A 11 15.17 17.69 -15.81
N ALA A 12 16.15 16.98 -16.34
CA ALA A 12 17.54 17.46 -16.43
C ALA A 12 17.69 18.81 -17.18
N ASP A 13 16.69 19.20 -17.94
CA ASP A 13 16.55 20.44 -18.73
C ASP A 13 15.72 21.52 -18.04
N GLY A 14 15.30 21.31 -16.78
CA GLY A 14 14.57 22.31 -16.00
C GLY A 14 13.09 22.45 -16.37
N ASN A 15 12.55 21.57 -17.22
CA ASN A 15 11.14 21.59 -17.61
C ASN A 15 10.31 20.65 -16.72
N PRO A 16 9.09 21.03 -16.27
CA PRO A 16 8.22 20.13 -15.54
C PRO A 16 7.92 18.89 -16.40
N LEU A 17 8.19 17.70 -15.86
CA LEU A 17 7.79 16.47 -16.53
C LEU A 17 6.29 16.27 -16.29
N ASP A 18 5.51 16.26 -17.38
CA ASP A 18 4.12 15.83 -17.35
C ASP A 18 4.09 14.31 -17.17
N GLY A 19 3.86 13.84 -15.94
CA GLY A 19 3.69 12.44 -15.61
C GLY A 19 4.69 11.89 -14.58
N PRO A 20 4.46 10.66 -14.10
CA PRO A 20 5.37 10.02 -13.17
C PRO A 20 6.75 9.76 -13.80
N PRO A 21 7.83 9.77 -13.00
CA PRO A 21 9.17 9.53 -13.53
C PRO A 21 9.25 8.14 -14.18
N PRO A 22 10.06 7.98 -15.26
CA PRO A 22 10.17 6.71 -15.95
C PRO A 22 10.67 5.61 -15.00
N VAL A 23 10.11 4.41 -15.17
CA VAL A 23 10.51 3.23 -14.40
C VAL A 23 11.91 2.80 -14.85
N PRO A 24 12.89 2.71 -13.93
CA PRO A 24 14.22 2.21 -14.28
C PRO A 24 14.15 0.71 -14.64
N PRO A 25 15.08 0.22 -15.47
CA PRO A 25 15.08 -1.18 -15.88
C PRO A 25 15.40 -2.14 -14.73
N ALA A 26 16.09 -1.69 -13.70
CA ALA A 26 16.41 -2.48 -12.52
C ALA A 26 16.51 -1.59 -11.28
N LEU A 27 16.08 -2.14 -10.13
CA LEU A 27 16.16 -1.48 -8.83
C LEU A 27 16.53 -2.48 -7.74
N ALA A 28 17.08 -1.95 -6.64
CA ALA A 28 17.19 -2.68 -5.38
C ALA A 28 15.80 -3.04 -4.86
N VAL A 29 15.68 -4.21 -4.24
CA VAL A 29 14.41 -4.73 -3.73
C VAL A 29 14.47 -4.86 -2.21
N LEU A 30 13.58 -4.17 -1.52
CA LEU A 30 13.38 -4.27 -0.08
C LEU A 30 12.22 -5.21 0.23
N PRO A 31 12.48 -6.39 0.82
CA PRO A 31 11.42 -7.28 1.28
C PRO A 31 10.67 -6.68 2.47
N LEU A 32 9.34 -6.77 2.45
CA LEU A 32 8.46 -6.39 3.56
C LEU A 32 7.85 -7.65 4.19
N ARG A 33 7.84 -7.75 5.52
CA ARG A 33 7.37 -8.96 6.21
C ARG A 33 5.84 -9.02 6.35
N GLU A 34 5.26 -7.95 6.84
CA GLU A 34 3.82 -7.92 7.23
C GLU A 34 3.03 -6.85 6.49
N THR A 35 3.70 -6.05 5.68
CA THR A 35 3.11 -4.94 4.96
C THR A 35 3.05 -5.25 3.48
N VAL A 36 1.90 -5.05 2.87
CA VAL A 36 1.73 -5.02 1.42
C VAL A 36 1.72 -3.56 0.99
N PRO A 37 2.66 -3.12 0.14
CA PRO A 37 2.71 -1.75 -0.32
C PRO A 37 1.61 -1.49 -1.38
N PHE A 38 1.07 -0.26 -1.38
CA PHE A 38 0.16 0.19 -2.42
C PHE A 38 0.67 1.48 -3.06
N PRO A 39 0.39 1.70 -4.37
CA PRO A 39 0.64 2.97 -5.05
C PRO A 39 0.00 4.16 -4.35
N ASP A 40 0.54 5.35 -4.56
CA ASP A 40 0.01 6.66 -4.14
C ASP A 40 -0.10 6.87 -2.62
N LEU A 41 0.40 5.96 -1.81
CA LEU A 41 0.35 6.05 -0.35
C LEU A 41 1.72 6.31 0.26
N VAL A 42 1.73 6.99 1.41
CA VAL A 42 2.90 7.11 2.26
C VAL A 42 2.94 5.91 3.21
N ILE A 43 4.03 5.16 3.16
CA ILE A 43 4.20 3.91 3.89
C ILE A 43 5.29 4.09 4.95
N PRO A 44 4.96 3.97 6.25
CA PRO A 44 5.97 3.95 7.31
C PRO A 44 6.63 2.57 7.37
N LEU A 45 7.95 2.53 7.34
CA LEU A 45 8.73 1.31 7.45
C LEU A 45 9.76 1.41 8.57
N ALA A 46 10.04 0.29 9.23
CA ALA A 46 11.14 0.12 10.16
C ALA A 46 12.13 -0.91 9.58
N VAL A 47 13.38 -0.51 9.42
CA VAL A 47 14.44 -1.33 8.84
C VAL A 47 15.55 -1.52 9.85
N GLY A 48 15.88 -2.78 10.16
CA GLY A 48 16.90 -3.12 11.15
C GLY A 48 17.87 -4.21 10.68
N GLN A 49 17.56 -4.94 9.61
CA GLN A 49 18.43 -5.97 9.08
C GLN A 49 19.63 -5.35 8.35
N GLU A 50 20.83 -5.90 8.56
CA GLU A 50 22.07 -5.40 7.99
C GLU A 50 22.03 -5.25 6.46
N ARG A 51 21.51 -6.26 5.74
CA ARG A 51 21.37 -6.21 4.29
C ARG A 51 20.43 -5.08 3.82
N SER A 52 19.37 -4.83 4.57
CA SER A 52 18.42 -3.77 4.26
C SER A 52 18.97 -2.38 4.58
N LEU A 53 19.74 -2.24 5.65
CA LEU A 53 20.46 -0.99 5.98
C LEU A 53 21.48 -0.66 4.91
N LYS A 54 22.21 -1.66 4.40
CA LYS A 54 23.16 -1.47 3.30
C LYS A 54 22.47 -1.05 2.00
N LEU A 55 21.33 -1.65 1.69
CA LEU A 55 20.48 -1.23 0.57
C LEU A 55 20.10 0.25 0.71
N LEU A 56 19.66 0.68 1.91
CA LEU A 56 19.28 2.07 2.15
C LEU A 56 20.44 3.04 1.96
N ASP A 57 21.64 2.72 2.44
CA ASP A 57 22.82 3.57 2.29
C ASP A 57 23.15 3.80 0.79
N ASP A 58 23.07 2.75 -0.01
CA ASP A 58 23.33 2.83 -1.45
C ASP A 58 22.22 3.62 -2.19
N VAL A 59 20.95 3.36 -1.85
CA VAL A 59 19.80 4.03 -2.44
C VAL A 59 19.76 5.52 -2.10
N LEU A 60 20.14 5.91 -0.87
CA LEU A 60 20.20 7.31 -0.44
C LEU A 60 21.27 8.10 -1.21
N SER A 61 22.33 7.42 -1.65
CA SER A 61 23.40 8.01 -2.45
C SER A 61 23.05 8.10 -3.95
N ALA A 62 21.94 7.48 -4.35
CA ALA A 62 21.42 7.46 -5.70
C ALA A 62 20.13 8.32 -5.83
N ASP A 63 19.11 7.81 -6.46
CA ASP A 63 17.84 8.51 -6.71
C ASP A 63 16.76 8.24 -5.64
N ARG A 64 17.12 7.59 -4.54
CA ARG A 64 16.25 7.24 -3.39
C ARG A 64 15.10 6.29 -3.73
N ARG A 65 15.15 5.62 -4.87
CA ARG A 65 14.12 4.68 -5.31
C ARG A 65 14.54 3.24 -5.12
N PHE A 66 13.58 2.43 -4.72
CA PHE A 66 13.73 0.98 -4.57
C PHE A 66 12.36 0.32 -4.75
N VAL A 67 12.32 -1.00 -4.93
CA VAL A 67 11.06 -1.76 -4.99
C VAL A 67 10.73 -2.31 -3.62
N MET A 68 9.51 -2.09 -3.17
CA MET A 68 8.93 -2.74 -1.99
C MET A 68 8.15 -3.96 -2.44
N VAL A 69 8.45 -5.12 -1.86
CA VAL A 69 7.76 -6.38 -2.18
C VAL A 69 7.44 -7.15 -0.90
N ALA A 70 6.21 -7.61 -0.79
CA ALA A 70 5.79 -8.42 0.36
C ALA A 70 6.38 -9.83 0.30
N GLY A 71 6.75 -10.36 1.45
CA GLY A 71 7.07 -11.77 1.63
C GLY A 71 5.80 -12.62 1.66
N ARG A 72 5.90 -13.86 1.15
CA ARG A 72 4.79 -14.82 1.17
C ARG A 72 4.51 -15.35 2.58
N ASP A 73 5.56 -15.44 3.41
CA ASP A 73 5.49 -15.90 4.79
C ASP A 73 6.13 -14.85 5.71
N PRO A 74 5.35 -14.19 6.59
CA PRO A 74 5.87 -13.22 7.54
C PRO A 74 6.81 -13.82 8.59
N GLY A 75 6.81 -15.14 8.77
CA GLY A 75 7.74 -15.85 9.66
C GLY A 75 9.19 -15.89 9.16
N VAL A 76 9.43 -15.62 7.89
CA VAL A 76 10.76 -15.61 7.29
C VAL A 76 11.40 -14.24 7.46
N GLU A 77 12.45 -14.14 8.26
CA GLU A 77 13.12 -12.85 8.57
C GLU A 77 13.89 -12.26 7.39
N ALA A 78 14.53 -13.12 6.61
CA ALA A 78 15.37 -12.70 5.48
C ALA A 78 14.97 -13.46 4.21
N PRO A 79 13.78 -13.17 3.63
CA PRO A 79 13.29 -13.92 2.49
C PRO A 79 14.20 -13.77 1.28
N GLY A 80 14.45 -14.90 0.59
CA GLY A 80 15.06 -14.93 -0.72
C GLY A 80 14.03 -14.70 -1.83
N PRO A 81 14.46 -14.62 -3.09
CA PRO A 81 13.59 -14.41 -4.25
C PRO A 81 12.37 -15.32 -4.31
N GLU A 82 12.54 -16.58 -3.95
CA GLU A 82 11.50 -17.63 -4.05
C GLU A 82 10.39 -17.44 -2.98
N GLN A 83 10.67 -16.66 -1.93
CA GLN A 83 9.78 -16.39 -0.81
C GLN A 83 9.08 -15.04 -0.92
N LEU A 84 9.32 -14.32 -2.00
CA LEU A 84 8.71 -13.01 -2.28
C LEU A 84 7.61 -13.14 -3.34
N TYR A 85 6.67 -12.20 -3.29
CA TYR A 85 5.75 -12.01 -4.41
C TYR A 85 6.48 -11.39 -5.60
N GLU A 86 5.89 -11.48 -6.79
CA GLU A 86 6.48 -10.92 -8.01
C GLU A 86 6.05 -9.46 -8.25
N ILE A 87 4.94 -9.05 -7.66
CA ILE A 87 4.38 -7.71 -7.84
C ILE A 87 4.59 -6.90 -6.58
N GLY A 88 5.16 -5.72 -6.77
CA GLY A 88 5.42 -4.75 -5.73
C GLY A 88 5.21 -3.32 -6.21
N VAL A 89 5.73 -2.38 -5.45
CA VAL A 89 5.58 -0.94 -5.70
C VAL A 89 6.92 -0.26 -5.57
N ILE A 90 7.24 0.63 -6.50
CA ILE A 90 8.41 1.50 -6.37
C ILE A 90 8.16 2.46 -5.20
N GLY A 91 9.11 2.49 -4.27
CA GLY A 91 9.10 3.45 -3.18
C GLY A 91 10.17 4.51 -3.37
N THR A 92 9.86 5.74 -3.03
CA THR A 92 10.82 6.84 -2.94
C THR A 92 10.93 7.28 -1.48
N ILE A 93 12.13 7.33 -0.93
CA ILE A 93 12.36 7.75 0.46
C ILE A 93 12.05 9.24 0.59
N ALA A 94 10.97 9.56 1.29
CA ALA A 94 10.56 10.93 1.59
C ALA A 94 11.24 11.45 2.87
N ARG A 95 11.35 10.60 3.88
CA ARG A 95 11.99 10.95 5.17
C ARG A 95 12.66 9.72 5.78
N LEU A 96 13.78 9.95 6.45
CA LEU A 96 14.54 8.94 7.16
C LEU A 96 14.90 9.44 8.55
N MET A 97 14.81 8.55 9.56
CA MET A 97 15.22 8.81 10.93
C MET A 97 15.93 7.60 11.51
N LYS A 98 17.19 7.80 11.93
CA LYS A 98 17.94 6.77 12.65
C LYS A 98 17.48 6.73 14.11
N VAL A 99 17.30 5.53 14.63
CA VAL A 99 16.83 5.29 16.00
C VAL A 99 18.00 4.77 16.84
N PRO A 100 18.08 5.09 18.15
CA PRO A 100 19.19 4.66 19.01
C PRO A 100 19.40 3.15 19.11
N ASP A 101 18.37 2.34 18.82
CA ASP A 101 18.43 0.88 18.79
C ASP A 101 19.15 0.30 17.55
N GLY A 102 19.68 1.15 16.68
CA GLY A 102 20.34 0.78 15.43
C GLY A 102 19.41 0.58 14.23
N SER A 103 18.09 0.65 14.44
CA SER A 103 17.12 0.60 13.35
C SER A 103 16.95 1.96 12.66
N THR A 104 16.40 1.93 11.46
CA THR A 104 16.07 3.13 10.70
C THR A 104 14.59 3.15 10.39
N ARG A 105 13.94 4.25 10.69
CA ARG A 105 12.54 4.50 10.34
C ARG A 105 12.46 5.33 9.07
N LEU A 106 11.59 4.91 8.16
CA LEU A 106 11.39 5.56 6.87
C LEU A 106 9.94 5.97 6.71
N LEU A 107 9.73 7.09 6.00
CA LEU A 107 8.49 7.38 5.31
C LEU A 107 8.79 7.25 3.81
N VAL A 108 8.08 6.35 3.17
CA VAL A 108 8.28 6.02 1.76
C VAL A 108 7.02 6.38 0.97
N GLN A 109 7.19 7.19 -0.06
CA GLN A 109 6.11 7.48 -1.00
C GLN A 109 6.01 6.31 -1.99
N GLY A 110 4.86 5.64 -2.01
CA GLY A 110 4.53 4.64 -3.02
C GLY A 110 4.30 5.30 -4.39
N GLY A 111 4.96 4.75 -5.38
CA GLY A 111 4.86 5.15 -6.79
C GLY A 111 4.20 4.07 -7.64
N GLN A 112 4.79 3.81 -8.82
CA GLN A 112 4.25 2.85 -9.78
C GLN A 112 4.29 1.41 -9.24
N ARG A 113 3.25 0.64 -9.58
CA ARG A 113 3.22 -0.80 -9.42
C ARG A 113 4.09 -1.43 -10.49
N VAL A 114 4.90 -2.41 -10.08
CA VAL A 114 5.85 -3.08 -10.96
C VAL A 114 5.81 -4.59 -10.76
N ARG A 115 6.19 -5.30 -11.83
CA ARG A 115 6.45 -6.73 -11.79
C ARG A 115 7.95 -6.98 -11.83
N ILE A 116 8.44 -7.84 -10.95
CA ILE A 116 9.79 -8.36 -10.99
C ILE A 116 9.87 -9.41 -12.11
N THR A 117 10.76 -9.19 -13.07
CA THR A 117 10.93 -10.08 -14.23
C THR A 117 12.12 -11.02 -14.08
N ARG A 118 13.18 -10.56 -13.42
CA ARG A 118 14.38 -11.36 -13.16
C ARG A 118 15.20 -10.81 -12.00
N TRP A 119 15.68 -11.71 -11.15
CA TRP A 119 16.62 -11.39 -10.09
C TRP A 119 18.03 -11.32 -10.67
N THR A 120 18.71 -10.21 -10.47
CA THR A 120 20.07 -9.94 -10.99
C THR A 120 21.14 -9.97 -9.94
N GLN A 121 20.76 -9.79 -8.66
CA GLN A 121 21.68 -9.82 -7.53
C GLN A 121 20.95 -10.38 -6.30
N ARG A 122 21.68 -11.15 -5.48
CA ARG A 122 21.19 -11.67 -4.19
C ARG A 122 21.95 -11.10 -2.99
N GLU A 123 23.21 -10.79 -3.16
CA GLU A 123 24.10 -10.24 -2.12
C GLU A 123 24.78 -8.96 -2.62
N PRO A 124 24.98 -7.96 -1.76
CA PRO A 124 24.65 -7.87 -0.33
C PRO A 124 23.17 -7.65 -0.04
N TYR A 125 22.39 -7.27 -1.01
CA TYR A 125 20.92 -7.14 -1.01
C TYR A 125 20.36 -7.52 -2.38
N LEU A 126 19.07 -7.71 -2.42
CA LEU A 126 18.38 -8.13 -3.65
C LEU A 126 18.30 -6.98 -4.66
N VAL A 127 18.56 -7.30 -5.94
CA VAL A 127 18.33 -6.42 -7.09
C VAL A 127 17.59 -7.20 -8.17
N ALA A 128 16.64 -6.57 -8.82
CA ALA A 128 15.86 -7.21 -9.88
C ALA A 128 15.62 -6.27 -11.05
N THR A 129 15.48 -6.86 -12.24
CA THR A 129 14.87 -6.18 -13.38
C THR A 129 13.36 -6.15 -13.19
N ILE A 130 12.74 -5.04 -13.56
CA ILE A 130 11.34 -4.76 -13.36
C ILE A 130 10.68 -4.23 -14.63
N GLU A 131 9.38 -4.42 -14.71
CA GLU A 131 8.52 -3.78 -15.70
C GLU A 131 7.33 -3.11 -15.01
N GLU A 132 6.85 -1.99 -15.55
CA GLU A 132 5.68 -1.31 -15.04
C GLU A 132 4.43 -2.14 -15.27
N LEU A 133 3.55 -2.17 -14.26
CA LEU A 133 2.24 -2.79 -14.33
C LEU A 133 1.17 -1.73 -14.07
N PRO A 134 0.81 -0.92 -15.09
CA PRO A 134 -0.15 0.16 -14.92
C PRO A 134 -1.56 -0.34 -14.65
N ASP A 135 -2.37 0.52 -14.05
CA ASP A 135 -3.79 0.25 -13.89
C ASP A 135 -4.52 0.36 -15.24
N VAL A 136 -5.51 -0.51 -15.40
CA VAL A 136 -6.46 -0.48 -16.53
C VAL A 136 -7.77 0.09 -16.02
N VAL A 137 -8.13 1.27 -16.50
CA VAL A 137 -9.38 1.96 -16.16
C VAL A 137 -10.22 2.08 -17.43
N GLN A 138 -11.46 1.58 -17.37
CA GLN A 138 -12.45 1.78 -18.41
C GLN A 138 -13.62 2.56 -17.80
N GLU A 139 -13.79 3.80 -18.24
CA GLU A 139 -14.88 4.65 -17.78
C GLU A 139 -16.23 4.04 -18.17
N SER A 140 -17.10 3.83 -17.18
CA SER A 140 -18.43 3.25 -17.34
C SER A 140 -19.36 3.67 -16.20
N ASP A 141 -20.66 3.56 -16.43
CA ASP A 141 -21.65 3.76 -15.36
C ASP A 141 -21.48 2.73 -14.24
N GLU A 142 -21.02 1.54 -14.59
CA GLU A 142 -20.75 0.47 -13.64
C GLU A 142 -19.55 0.79 -12.75
N LEU A 143 -18.46 1.30 -13.30
CA LEU A 143 -17.32 1.79 -12.53
C LEU A 143 -17.75 2.90 -11.56
N THR A 144 -18.55 3.85 -12.03
CA THR A 144 -19.08 4.94 -11.21
C THR A 144 -19.94 4.40 -10.05
N ALA A 145 -20.78 3.41 -10.31
CA ALA A 145 -21.61 2.77 -9.28
C ALA A 145 -20.75 2.02 -8.25
N LEU A 146 -19.71 1.31 -8.69
CA LEU A 146 -18.80 0.60 -7.81
C LEU A 146 -18.01 1.56 -6.91
N VAL A 147 -17.53 2.67 -7.44
CA VAL A 147 -16.86 3.72 -6.66
C VAL A 147 -17.77 4.22 -5.54
N ARG A 148 -19.00 4.58 -5.87
CA ARG A 148 -19.98 5.05 -4.88
C ARG A 148 -20.30 4.01 -3.81
N GLU A 149 -20.46 2.76 -4.21
CA GLU A 149 -20.75 1.67 -3.28
C GLU A 149 -19.58 1.41 -2.33
N VAL A 150 -18.37 1.37 -2.85
CA VAL A 150 -17.16 1.18 -2.04
C VAL A 150 -16.97 2.34 -1.06
N GLN A 151 -17.16 3.59 -1.51
CA GLN A 151 -17.07 4.77 -0.64
C GLN A 151 -18.14 4.70 0.47
N ARG A 152 -19.40 4.46 0.11
CA ARG A 152 -20.50 4.39 1.07
C ARG A 152 -20.25 3.33 2.15
N THR A 153 -19.90 2.12 1.72
CA THR A 153 -19.72 0.98 2.63
C THR A 153 -18.48 1.19 3.53
N PHE A 154 -17.41 1.72 2.97
CA PHE A 154 -16.22 2.02 3.76
C PHE A 154 -16.46 3.11 4.81
N LEU A 155 -17.21 4.17 4.47
CA LEU A 155 -17.57 5.23 5.42
C LEU A 155 -18.44 4.68 6.55
N GLU A 156 -19.35 3.76 6.26
CA GLU A 156 -20.15 3.07 7.27
C GLU A 156 -19.26 2.25 8.24
N ILE A 157 -18.22 1.58 7.71
CA ILE A 157 -17.23 0.88 8.54
C ILE A 157 -16.46 1.87 9.42
N VAL A 158 -15.98 2.97 8.88
CA VAL A 158 -15.22 3.98 9.63
C VAL A 158 -16.02 4.53 10.82
N GLU A 159 -17.31 4.76 10.62
CA GLU A 159 -18.21 5.22 11.69
C GLU A 159 -18.45 4.17 12.78
N SER A 160 -18.31 2.89 12.43
CA SER A 160 -18.64 1.76 13.31
C SER A 160 -17.44 1.27 14.14
N VAL A 161 -16.21 1.65 13.79
CA VAL A 161 -15.00 1.08 14.39
C VAL A 161 -14.01 2.17 14.86
N PRO A 162 -13.49 2.06 16.11
CA PRO A 162 -12.61 3.08 16.67
C PRO A 162 -11.16 3.02 16.15
N TYR A 163 -10.77 1.96 15.43
CA TYR A 163 -9.39 1.80 14.96
C TYR A 163 -9.08 2.54 13.66
N LEU A 164 -10.09 3.09 12.98
CA LEU A 164 -9.92 3.90 11.78
C LEU A 164 -9.98 5.38 12.12
N PRO A 165 -8.97 6.19 11.76
CA PRO A 165 -8.94 7.61 12.07
C PRO A 165 -9.95 8.42 11.24
N GLU A 166 -10.45 9.49 11.81
CA GLU A 166 -11.41 10.40 11.17
C GLU A 166 -10.86 11.03 9.88
N GLU A 167 -9.55 11.28 9.83
CA GLU A 167 -8.87 11.81 8.64
C GLU A 167 -9.04 10.89 7.42
N LEU A 168 -9.12 9.59 7.65
CA LEU A 168 -9.34 8.60 6.59
C LEU A 168 -10.74 8.76 5.98
N ARG A 169 -11.76 9.08 6.79
CA ARG A 169 -13.11 9.38 6.31
C ARG A 169 -13.11 10.55 5.33
N LEU A 170 -12.43 11.63 5.69
CA LEU A 170 -12.32 12.82 4.83
C LEU A 170 -11.54 12.51 3.55
N ALA A 171 -10.47 11.74 3.65
CA ALA A 171 -9.68 11.34 2.48
C ALA A 171 -10.53 10.53 1.49
N VAL A 172 -11.22 9.49 1.97
CA VAL A 172 -12.07 8.63 1.11
C VAL A 172 -13.23 9.41 0.49
N ALA A 173 -13.85 10.33 1.23
CA ALA A 173 -14.96 11.13 0.72
C ALA A 173 -14.54 12.09 -0.41
N ASN A 174 -13.28 12.51 -0.47
CA ASN A 174 -12.77 13.48 -1.42
C ASN A 174 -11.97 12.88 -2.59
N ILE A 175 -11.67 11.58 -2.59
CA ILE A 175 -10.97 10.95 -3.70
C ILE A 175 -11.94 10.66 -4.82
N GLU A 176 -11.68 11.22 -6.00
CA GLU A 176 -12.45 11.00 -7.23
C GLU A 176 -11.86 9.89 -8.11
N ASP A 177 -10.54 9.70 -8.05
CA ASP A 177 -9.85 8.67 -8.82
C ASP A 177 -10.11 7.26 -8.26
N ALA A 178 -10.69 6.40 -9.10
CA ALA A 178 -11.10 5.04 -8.72
C ALA A 178 -9.90 4.16 -8.32
N SER A 179 -8.76 4.34 -8.98
CA SER A 179 -7.54 3.60 -8.67
C SER A 179 -6.98 3.98 -7.30
N GLN A 180 -6.81 5.28 -7.05
CA GLN A 180 -6.33 5.79 -5.75
C GLN A 180 -7.27 5.40 -4.61
N LEU A 181 -8.57 5.52 -4.81
CA LEU A 181 -9.59 5.09 -3.85
C LEU A 181 -9.43 3.61 -3.49
N SER A 182 -9.28 2.75 -4.50
CA SER A 182 -9.12 1.31 -4.30
C SER A 182 -7.87 0.96 -3.49
N HIS A 183 -6.75 1.65 -3.76
CA HIS A 183 -5.49 1.46 -3.02
C HIS A 183 -5.60 1.91 -1.56
N LEU A 184 -6.20 3.07 -1.31
CA LEU A 184 -6.37 3.59 0.04
C LEU A 184 -7.23 2.64 0.89
N ILE A 185 -8.37 2.23 0.37
CA ILE A 185 -9.28 1.33 1.09
C ILE A 185 -8.64 -0.04 1.31
N ALA A 186 -7.99 -0.62 0.31
CA ALA A 186 -7.28 -1.88 0.44
C ALA A 186 -6.21 -1.85 1.54
N SER A 187 -5.49 -0.75 1.65
CA SER A 187 -4.47 -0.57 2.68
C SER A 187 -5.05 -0.49 4.10
N ALA A 188 -6.21 0.14 4.24
CA ALA A 188 -6.85 0.42 5.52
C ALA A 188 -7.68 -0.74 6.08
N LEU A 189 -8.19 -1.63 5.22
CA LEU A 189 -9.02 -2.76 5.65
C LEU A 189 -8.23 -3.78 6.49
N ARG A 190 -8.93 -4.37 7.47
CA ARG A 190 -8.45 -5.53 8.25
C ARG A 190 -8.69 -6.83 7.49
N ILE A 191 -7.91 -7.03 6.46
CA ILE A 191 -7.85 -8.25 5.66
C ILE A 191 -6.46 -8.86 5.74
N THR A 192 -6.33 -10.11 5.34
CA THR A 192 -5.04 -10.79 5.39
C THR A 192 -4.03 -10.18 4.42
N PRO A 193 -2.72 -10.29 4.69
CA PRO A 193 -1.70 -9.84 3.73
C PRO A 193 -1.86 -10.49 2.35
N ALA A 194 -2.27 -11.76 2.28
CA ALA A 194 -2.53 -12.45 1.01
C ALA A 194 -3.71 -11.82 0.24
N GLU A 195 -4.78 -11.43 0.92
CA GLU A 195 -5.90 -10.71 0.31
C GLU A 195 -5.50 -9.32 -0.17
N LYS A 196 -4.67 -8.59 0.61
CA LYS A 196 -4.10 -7.30 0.18
C LYS A 196 -3.24 -7.46 -1.06
N GLN A 197 -2.41 -8.49 -1.10
CA GLN A 197 -1.57 -8.77 -2.25
C GLN A 197 -2.40 -9.08 -3.50
N GLN A 198 -3.48 -9.85 -3.38
CA GLN A 198 -4.39 -10.11 -4.50
C GLN A 198 -5.00 -8.81 -5.06
N LEU A 199 -5.35 -7.85 -4.20
CA LEU A 199 -5.84 -6.54 -4.64
C LEU A 199 -4.73 -5.74 -5.35
N LEU A 200 -3.51 -5.77 -4.83
CA LEU A 200 -2.36 -5.11 -5.46
C LEU A 200 -2.06 -5.73 -6.85
N GLU A 201 -2.16 -7.04 -6.99
CA GLU A 201 -1.86 -7.76 -8.22
C GLU A 201 -2.90 -7.55 -9.34
N GLN A 202 -4.10 -7.06 -9.00
CA GLN A 202 -5.18 -6.84 -9.96
C GLN A 202 -5.04 -5.47 -10.65
N PRO A 203 -4.62 -5.42 -11.93
CA PRO A 203 -4.47 -4.17 -12.66
C PRO A 203 -5.80 -3.57 -13.12
N ASP A 204 -6.82 -4.40 -13.35
CA ASP A 204 -8.14 -3.94 -13.74
C ASP A 204 -8.85 -3.33 -12.52
N VAL A 205 -9.12 -2.01 -12.58
CA VAL A 205 -9.67 -1.25 -11.46
C VAL A 205 -11.11 -1.66 -11.17
N GLU A 206 -11.91 -1.97 -12.19
CA GLU A 206 -13.28 -2.44 -11.99
C GLU A 206 -13.31 -3.77 -11.23
N LEU A 207 -12.49 -4.74 -11.64
CA LEU A 207 -12.37 -6.04 -10.97
C LEU A 207 -11.85 -5.89 -9.54
N ARG A 208 -10.92 -4.97 -9.31
CA ARG A 208 -10.41 -4.66 -7.97
C ARG A 208 -11.50 -4.08 -7.08
N LEU A 209 -12.30 -3.13 -7.57
CA LEU A 209 -13.43 -2.55 -6.84
C LEU A 209 -14.52 -3.59 -6.55
N ARG A 210 -14.83 -4.47 -7.49
CA ARG A 210 -15.77 -5.60 -7.25
C ARG A 210 -15.30 -6.50 -6.10
N ARG A 211 -14.00 -6.78 -6.05
CA ARG A 211 -13.42 -7.54 -4.93
C ARG A 211 -13.52 -6.77 -3.62
N LEU A 212 -13.26 -5.47 -3.63
CA LEU A 212 -13.42 -4.61 -2.46
C LEU A 212 -14.86 -4.58 -1.93
N VAL A 213 -15.86 -4.51 -2.80
CA VAL A 213 -17.29 -4.59 -2.40
C VAL A 213 -17.55 -5.86 -1.58
N GLN A 214 -17.03 -7.00 -2.02
CA GLN A 214 -17.20 -8.27 -1.29
C GLN A 214 -16.50 -8.26 0.08
N LEU A 215 -15.26 -7.74 0.13
CA LEU A 215 -14.49 -7.66 1.36
C LEU A 215 -15.10 -6.69 2.37
N LEU A 216 -15.59 -5.56 1.90
CA LEU A 216 -16.29 -4.56 2.72
C LEU A 216 -17.62 -5.09 3.29
N ALA A 217 -18.40 -5.81 2.48
CA ALA A 217 -19.60 -6.46 2.95
C ALA A 217 -19.32 -7.48 4.05
N ARG A 218 -18.28 -8.29 3.88
CA ARG A 218 -17.82 -9.25 4.90
C ARG A 218 -17.42 -8.56 6.21
N GLU A 219 -16.69 -7.44 6.12
CA GLU A 219 -16.28 -6.68 7.30
C GLU A 219 -17.49 -6.08 8.05
N LEU A 220 -18.46 -5.52 7.33
CA LEU A 220 -19.71 -5.03 7.94
C LEU A 220 -20.48 -6.14 8.65
N ASP A 221 -20.57 -7.33 8.07
CA ASP A 221 -21.22 -8.47 8.69
C ASP A 221 -20.54 -8.86 10.01
N VAL A 222 -19.20 -8.90 10.03
CA VAL A 222 -18.41 -9.19 11.24
C VAL A 222 -18.65 -8.13 12.32
N ILE A 223 -18.65 -6.85 11.96
CA ILE A 223 -18.92 -5.75 12.90
C ILE A 223 -20.34 -5.87 13.47
N SER A 224 -21.33 -6.13 12.63
CA SER A 224 -22.73 -6.30 13.04
C SER A 224 -22.93 -7.46 14.02
N ILE A 225 -22.26 -8.59 13.76
CA ILE A 225 -22.27 -9.76 14.65
C ILE A 225 -21.62 -9.40 16.00
N GLY A 226 -20.46 -8.73 15.97
CA GLY A 226 -19.76 -8.29 17.17
C GLY A 226 -20.62 -7.37 18.06
N THR A 227 -21.30 -6.40 17.47
CA THR A 227 -22.21 -5.49 18.20
C THR A 227 -23.36 -6.26 18.85
N ARG A 228 -24.00 -7.17 18.12
CA ARG A 228 -25.10 -7.99 18.68
C ARG A 228 -24.63 -8.86 19.85
N ILE A 229 -23.44 -9.45 19.79
CA ILE A 229 -22.87 -10.23 20.90
C ILE A 229 -22.65 -9.34 22.12
N GLN A 230 -22.08 -8.16 21.94
CA GLN A 230 -21.86 -7.20 23.04
C GLN A 230 -23.16 -6.77 23.70
N ASP A 231 -24.20 -6.46 22.91
CA ASP A 231 -25.53 -6.08 23.42
C ASP A 231 -26.17 -7.22 24.21
N GLN A 232 -26.03 -8.46 23.76
CA GLN A 232 -26.55 -9.63 24.47
C GLN A 232 -25.85 -9.82 25.82
N VAL A 233 -24.51 -9.76 25.84
CA VAL A 233 -23.72 -9.90 27.08
C VAL A 233 -24.06 -8.79 28.06
N GLN A 234 -24.17 -7.54 27.62
CA GLN A 234 -24.55 -6.43 28.46
C GLN A 234 -25.96 -6.62 29.06
N SER A 235 -26.92 -7.05 28.23
CA SER A 235 -28.29 -7.32 28.67
C SER A 235 -28.41 -8.47 29.67
N GLU A 236 -27.52 -9.45 29.61
CA GLU A 236 -27.45 -10.53 30.60
C GLU A 236 -26.83 -10.06 31.92
N LEU A 237 -25.79 -9.23 31.86
CA LEU A 237 -25.17 -8.65 33.04
C LEU A 237 -26.11 -7.69 33.79
N ASP A 238 -26.93 -6.95 33.09
CA ASP A 238 -27.89 -6.00 33.69
C ASP A 238 -29.10 -6.72 34.33
N LYS A 239 -29.29 -8.00 34.08
CA LYS A 239 -30.40 -8.82 34.65
C LYS A 239 -29.99 -9.66 35.85
N GLY A 240 -28.70 -9.74 36.18
CA GLY A 240 -28.14 -10.51 37.29
C GLY A 240 -27.87 -9.66 38.52
#